data_70ae7b5f51f82131c90317c318841563
#
_entry.id   70ae7b5f51f82131c90317c318841563
#
_cell.length_a   1.000
_cell.length_b   1.000
_cell.length_c   1.000
_cell.angle_alpha   90.00
_cell.angle_beta   90.00
_cell.angle_gamma   90.00
#
_symmetry.space_group_name_H-M   'P 1'
#
loop_
_entity.id
_entity.type
_entity.pdbx_description
1 polymer ?
#
loop_
_entity_poly.entity_id
_entity_poly.type
_entity_poly.pdbx_seq_one_letter_code
_entity_poly.pdbx_strand_id
1 'polypeptide(L)'
;NLILRAADVFLKERRKLIIVPRETPWNLIHARNIVTLTEAGAIILPASPSFYSHPKDFNELADTVVWRVLDQLGIHAPNACRWREPDMID
;
A
#
# COMPACT_ATOMS: atom_id res chain seq x y z
N ASN A 1 11.41 -19.33 -0.87
CA ASN A 1 10.10 -19.77 -1.34
C ASN A 1 9.68 -19.00 -2.59
N LEU A 2 8.55 -19.33 -3.16
CA LEU A 2 8.09 -18.73 -4.41
C LEU A 2 7.82 -17.22 -4.27
N ILE A 3 7.26 -16.80 -3.16
CA ILE A 3 6.97 -15.38 -2.91
C ILE A 3 8.27 -14.57 -2.87
N LEU A 4 9.27 -15.05 -2.17
CA LEU A 4 10.56 -14.37 -2.08
C LEU A 4 11.25 -14.29 -3.44
N ARG A 5 11.15 -15.37 -4.22
CA ARG A 5 11.72 -15.39 -5.57
C ARG A 5 11.02 -14.40 -6.50
N ALA A 6 9.69 -14.34 -6.42
CA ALA A 6 8.92 -13.39 -7.21
C ALA A 6 9.30 -11.96 -6.86
N ALA A 7 9.40 -11.64 -5.57
CA ALA A 7 9.80 -10.31 -5.12
C ALA A 7 11.20 -9.95 -5.59
N ASP A 8 12.15 -10.89 -5.50
CA ASP A 8 13.52 -10.69 -5.96
C ASP A 8 13.57 -10.38 -7.47
N VAL A 9 12.82 -11.14 -8.25
CA VAL A 9 12.74 -10.91 -9.71
C VAL A 9 12.15 -9.54 -10.01
N PHE A 10 11.09 -9.14 -9.31
CA PHE A 10 10.46 -7.84 -9.51
C PHE A 10 11.43 -6.70 -9.24
N LEU A 11 12.18 -6.77 -8.15
CA LEU A 11 13.17 -5.75 -7.82
C LEU A 11 14.30 -5.73 -8.85
N LYS A 12 14.77 -6.90 -9.24
CA LYS A 12 15.85 -7.06 -10.20
C LYS A 12 15.50 -6.49 -11.57
N GLU A 13 14.28 -6.72 -12.02
CA GLU A 13 13.78 -6.23 -13.30
C GLU A 13 13.14 -4.86 -13.22
N ARG A 14 13.20 -4.23 -12.06
CA ARG A 14 12.63 -2.91 -11.80
C ARG A 14 11.14 -2.84 -12.09
N ARG A 15 10.44 -3.92 -11.85
CA ARG A 15 8.99 -3.95 -11.90
C ARG A 15 8.42 -3.36 -10.63
N LYS A 16 7.21 -2.85 -10.73
CA LYS A 16 6.53 -2.28 -9.56
C LYS A 16 6.22 -3.38 -8.55
N LEU A 17 6.78 -3.25 -7.37
CA LEU A 17 6.53 -4.15 -6.24
C LEU A 17 5.91 -3.34 -5.11
N ILE A 18 4.72 -3.73 -4.70
CA ILE A 18 4.02 -3.09 -3.60
C ILE A 18 3.96 -4.07 -2.45
N ILE A 19 4.44 -3.64 -1.30
CA ILE A 19 4.41 -4.43 -0.08
C ILE A 19 3.45 -3.76 0.89
N VAL A 20 2.47 -4.52 1.37
CA VAL A 20 1.44 -4.01 2.27
C VAL A 20 1.68 -4.65 3.64
N PRO A 21 2.55 -4.08 4.48
CA PRO A 21 2.84 -4.66 5.78
C PRO A 21 1.74 -4.32 6.78
N ARG A 22 1.53 -5.25 7.70
CA ARG A 22 0.70 -5.02 8.87
C ARG A 22 1.40 -5.66 10.06
N GLU A 23 2.06 -4.85 10.85
CA GLU A 23 2.84 -5.29 11.99
C GLU A 23 2.79 -4.26 13.09
N THR A 24 2.62 -4.73 14.32
CA THR A 24 2.63 -3.84 15.48
C THR A 24 2.97 -4.62 16.75
N PRO A 25 3.82 -4.12 17.64
CA PRO A 25 4.69 -2.97 17.39
C PRO A 25 5.83 -3.31 16.45
N TRP A 26 6.44 -2.31 15.88
CA TRP A 26 7.62 -2.51 15.04
C TRP A 26 8.88 -2.62 15.90
N ASN A 27 9.83 -3.45 15.46
CA ASN A 27 11.17 -3.47 16.03
C ASN A 27 12.16 -2.87 15.03
N LEU A 28 13.40 -2.78 15.45
CA LEU A 28 14.44 -2.18 14.61
C LEU A 28 14.70 -2.99 13.34
N ILE A 29 14.55 -4.30 13.40
CA ILE A 29 14.74 -5.16 12.23
C ILE A 29 13.67 -4.85 11.19
N HIS A 30 12.40 -4.70 11.59
CA HIS A 30 11.30 -4.32 10.69
C HIS A 30 11.59 -2.97 10.04
N ALA A 31 11.99 -1.98 10.83
CA ALA A 31 12.27 -0.64 10.33
C ALA A 31 13.42 -0.65 9.32
N ARG A 32 14.47 -1.36 9.61
CA ARG A 32 15.62 -1.48 8.70
C ARG A 32 15.26 -2.19 7.40
N ASN A 33 14.44 -3.23 7.49
CA ASN A 33 13.99 -3.94 6.30
C ASN A 33 13.15 -3.04 5.39
N ILE A 34 12.29 -2.20 5.97
CA ILE A 34 11.49 -1.25 5.22
C ILE A 34 12.39 -0.26 4.48
N VAL A 35 13.39 0.27 5.15
CA VAL A 35 14.35 1.18 4.53
C VAL A 35 15.05 0.50 3.35
N THR A 36 15.57 -0.70 3.58
CA THR A 36 16.30 -1.45 2.56
C THR A 36 15.41 -1.73 1.34
N LEU A 37 14.18 -2.16 1.57
CA LEU A 37 13.24 -2.46 0.48
C LEU A 37 12.86 -1.20 -0.29
N THR A 38 12.65 -0.11 0.40
CA THR A 38 12.32 1.17 -0.24
C THR A 38 13.49 1.66 -1.09
N GLU A 39 14.71 1.54 -0.59
CA GLU A 39 15.90 1.88 -1.37
C GLU A 39 16.06 1.00 -2.60
N ALA A 40 15.65 -0.26 -2.52
CA ALA A 40 15.68 -1.18 -3.64
C ALA A 40 14.58 -0.91 -4.68
N GLY A 41 13.63 -0.03 -4.37
CA GLY A 41 12.60 0.36 -5.30
C GLY A 41 11.19 -0.14 -4.99
N ALA A 42 11.01 -0.85 -3.88
CA ALA A 42 9.69 -1.29 -3.47
C ALA A 42 8.85 -0.12 -2.95
N ILE A 43 7.55 -0.20 -3.15
CA ILE A 43 6.60 0.74 -2.57
C ILE A 43 6.05 0.10 -1.31
N ILE A 44 6.25 0.75 -0.18
CA ILE A 44 5.76 0.26 1.10
C ILE A 44 4.48 1.00 1.42
N LEU A 45 3.39 0.25 1.51
CA LEU A 45 2.07 0.80 1.71
C LEU A 45 1.45 0.13 2.94
N PRO A 46 1.68 0.67 4.14
CA PRO A 46 1.14 0.07 5.36
C PRO A 46 -0.37 -0.12 5.29
N ALA A 47 -0.85 -1.22 5.84
CA ALA A 47 -2.28 -1.53 5.87
C ALA A 47 -2.99 -0.68 6.92
N SER A 48 -2.92 0.64 6.74
CA SER A 48 -3.54 1.61 7.64
C SER A 48 -4.78 2.17 6.96
N PRO A 49 -5.97 1.85 7.47
CA PRO A 49 -7.19 2.35 6.85
C PRO A 49 -7.32 3.86 7.03
N SER A 50 -8.04 4.48 6.12
CA SER A 50 -8.27 5.91 6.13
C SER A 50 -9.72 6.22 6.51
N PHE A 51 -9.89 7.18 7.39
CA PHE A 51 -11.22 7.68 7.76
C PHE A 51 -11.62 8.92 6.97
N TYR A 52 -10.78 9.34 6.05
CA TYR A 52 -10.96 10.59 5.31
C TYR A 52 -12.26 10.61 4.49
N SER A 53 -12.64 9.46 3.94
CA SER A 53 -13.86 9.34 3.13
C SER A 53 -15.10 8.99 3.96
N HIS A 54 -15.01 9.05 5.29
CA HIS A 54 -16.10 8.73 6.20
C HIS A 54 -16.70 7.34 5.97
N PRO A 55 -15.89 6.27 6.06
CA PRO A 55 -16.39 4.91 5.84
C PRO A 55 -17.47 4.56 6.88
N LYS A 56 -18.52 3.89 6.42
CA LYS A 56 -19.69 3.58 7.24
C LYS A 56 -19.59 2.25 7.94
N ASP A 57 -18.82 1.32 7.41
CA ASP A 57 -18.65 -0.01 7.97
C ASP A 57 -17.24 -0.52 7.76
N PHE A 58 -16.98 -1.73 8.27
CA PHE A 58 -15.67 -2.32 8.16
C PHE A 58 -15.25 -2.55 6.70
N ASN A 59 -16.17 -2.96 5.85
CA ASN A 59 -15.84 -3.22 4.45
C ASN A 59 -15.41 -1.94 3.74
N GLU A 60 -16.12 -0.84 3.95
CA GLU A 60 -15.73 0.46 3.39
C GLU A 60 -14.38 0.92 3.95
N LEU A 61 -14.13 0.66 5.23
CA LEU A 61 -12.86 1.01 5.85
C LEU A 61 -11.70 0.21 5.24
N ALA A 62 -11.89 -1.10 5.05
CA ALA A 62 -10.89 -1.94 4.41
C ALA A 62 -10.65 -1.53 2.96
N ASP A 63 -11.69 -1.11 2.25
CA ASP A 63 -11.57 -0.64 0.88
C ASP A 63 -10.65 0.56 0.74
N THR A 64 -10.49 1.36 1.77
CA THR A 64 -9.56 2.50 1.72
C THR A 64 -8.12 2.05 1.49
N VAL A 65 -7.73 0.89 2.03
CA VAL A 65 -6.42 0.30 1.77
C VAL A 65 -6.35 -0.27 0.36
N VAL A 66 -7.40 -1.00 -0.05
CA VAL A 66 -7.48 -1.60 -1.39
C VAL A 66 -7.37 -0.53 -2.47
N TRP A 67 -8.09 0.57 -2.33
CA TRP A 67 -8.05 1.66 -3.31
C TRP A 67 -6.66 2.25 -3.47
N ARG A 68 -5.91 2.37 -2.38
CA ARG A 68 -4.54 2.87 -2.44
C ARG A 68 -3.61 1.91 -3.18
N VAL A 69 -3.78 0.60 -2.97
CA VAL A 69 -3.01 -0.40 -3.70
C VAL A 69 -3.33 -0.30 -5.19
N LEU A 70 -4.61 -0.23 -5.53
CA LEU A 70 -5.04 -0.11 -6.93
C LEU A 70 -4.50 1.17 -7.58
N ASP A 71 -4.51 2.28 -6.85
CA ASP A 71 -3.95 3.54 -7.36
C ASP A 71 -2.46 3.38 -7.69
N GLN A 72 -1.70 2.72 -6.83
CA GLN A 72 -0.27 2.50 -7.07
C GLN A 72 -0.03 1.60 -8.30
N LEU A 73 -0.99 0.74 -8.60
CA LEU A 73 -0.94 -0.11 -9.80
C LEU A 73 -1.47 0.60 -11.05
N GLY A 74 -1.97 1.82 -10.92
CA GLY A 74 -2.55 2.54 -12.03
C GLY A 74 -3.98 2.12 -12.37
N ILE A 75 -4.64 1.40 -11.47
CA ILE A 75 -6.01 0.96 -11.64
C ILE A 75 -6.93 1.87 -10.84
N HIS A 76 -7.89 2.48 -11.52
CA HIS A 76 -8.81 3.41 -10.88
C HIS A 76 -10.13 2.72 -10.55
N ALA A 77 -10.43 2.61 -9.24
CA ALA A 77 -11.73 2.15 -8.78
C ALA A 77 -12.74 3.32 -8.90
N PRO A 78 -13.93 3.11 -9.49
CA PRO A 78 -14.89 4.20 -9.70
C PRO A 78 -15.33 4.92 -8.43
N ASN A 79 -15.36 4.22 -7.30
CA ASN A 79 -15.81 4.77 -6.02
C ASN A 79 -14.67 5.14 -5.08
N ALA A 80 -13.43 5.10 -5.55
CA ALA A 80 -12.29 5.40 -4.71
C ALA A 80 -12.24 6.90 -4.37
N CYS A 81 -12.01 7.18 -3.10
CA CYS A 81 -11.77 8.53 -2.62
C CYS A 81 -10.27 8.77 -2.61
N ARG A 82 -9.79 9.69 -3.44
CA ARG A 82 -8.37 9.96 -3.58
C ARG A 82 -7.97 11.23 -2.88
N TRP A 83 -6.76 11.21 -2.35
CA TRP A 83 -6.18 12.36 -1.72
C TRP A 83 -6.04 13.52 -2.71
N ARG A 84 -6.50 14.70 -2.32
CA ARG A 84 -6.42 15.93 -3.10
C ARG A 84 -7.28 15.99 -4.36
N GLU A 85 -8.20 15.08 -4.53
CA GLU A 85 -9.20 15.24 -5.58
C GLU A 85 -10.33 16.15 -5.10
N PRO A 86 -10.97 16.90 -6.01
CA PRO A 86 -12.01 17.85 -5.60
C PRO A 86 -13.15 17.26 -4.80
N ASP A 87 -13.57 16.05 -5.12
CA ASP A 87 -14.64 15.35 -4.44
C ASP A 87 -14.26 14.84 -3.05
N MET A 88 -13.01 14.97 -2.65
CA MET A 88 -12.55 14.63 -1.32
C MET A 88 -12.61 15.79 -0.34
N ILE A 89 -12.91 16.98 -0.81
CA ILE A 89 -12.78 18.23 -0.04
C ILE A 89 -14.13 18.65 0.54
N ASP A 90 -14.92 17.77 0.92
CA ASP A 90 -16.24 18.12 1.48
C ASP A 90 -16.27 18.06 2.99
#